data_b7ebef121508cf69824456522aca0c05
#
_entry.id   b7ebef121508cf69824456522aca0c05
#
_cell.length_a   1.000
_cell.length_b   1.000
_cell.length_c   1.000
_cell.angle_alpha   90.00
_cell.angle_beta   90.00
_cell.angle_gamma   90.00
#
_symmetry.space_group_name_H-M   'P 1'
#
loop_
_entity.id
_entity.type
_entity.pdbx_description
1 polymer ?
#
loop_
_entity_poly.entity_id
_entity_poly.type
_entity_poly.pdbx_seq_one_letter_code
_entity_poly.pdbx_strand_id
1 'polypeptide(L)'
;PVPRRFAPRPSLRYDGPLRPGPIPMKQTFLDFEQPIAELQQKIEELRFVSSDAEVNIGEEIARLRARSRALTNSIFANLTAWQVAQLARHPQRPYTLDYAVSIFDEFQELHGDRMYADDLAIVGGFARLAGRPVMLIGHQKGRDTKERVRRNYGMPKPEGYRKALRLMQLAERFRMPLITLIDTPGAYPGVGSEERNQSGAIARNLFEMSSLRV
;
A
#
# COMPACT_ATOMS: atom_id res chain seq x y z
N PRO A 1 20.77 -37.61 -27.26
CA PRO A 1 20.69 -37.09 -25.89
C PRO A 1 19.39 -36.33 -25.73
N VAL A 2 18.48 -36.90 -24.95
CA VAL A 2 17.16 -36.31 -24.64
C VAL A 2 17.36 -35.21 -23.62
N PRO A 3 16.82 -33.99 -23.81
CA PRO A 3 16.93 -32.93 -22.81
C PRO A 3 16.15 -33.33 -21.55
N ARG A 4 16.82 -33.35 -20.41
CA ARG A 4 16.18 -33.57 -19.10
C ARG A 4 15.11 -32.49 -18.87
N ARG A 5 13.85 -32.89 -18.80
CA ARG A 5 12.75 -32.05 -18.34
C ARG A 5 13.05 -31.67 -16.89
N PHE A 6 13.30 -30.40 -16.63
CA PHE A 6 13.32 -29.87 -15.27
C PHE A 6 11.92 -30.01 -14.69
N ALA A 7 11.77 -30.83 -13.67
CA ALA A 7 10.56 -30.85 -12.86
C ALA A 7 10.38 -29.45 -12.22
N PRO A 8 9.16 -28.90 -12.19
CA PRO A 8 8.91 -27.64 -11.53
C PRO A 8 9.29 -27.82 -10.06
N ARG A 9 10.23 -27.01 -9.57
CA ARG A 9 10.50 -26.92 -8.13
C ARG A 9 9.23 -26.44 -7.44
N PRO A 10 8.87 -27.02 -6.26
CA PRO A 10 7.74 -26.51 -5.50
C PRO A 10 7.98 -25.01 -5.24
N SER A 11 6.98 -24.20 -5.56
CA SER A 11 6.98 -22.77 -5.28
C SER A 11 7.26 -22.59 -3.79
N LEU A 12 8.34 -21.91 -3.45
CA LEU A 12 8.56 -21.38 -2.10
C LEU A 12 7.41 -20.42 -1.84
N ARG A 13 6.34 -20.94 -1.25
CA ARG A 13 5.25 -20.11 -0.73
C ARG A 13 5.85 -19.30 0.41
N TYR A 14 5.58 -18.01 0.40
CA TYR A 14 5.83 -17.16 1.55
C TYR A 14 4.98 -17.67 2.72
N ASP A 15 5.60 -18.37 3.67
CA ASP A 15 4.97 -18.90 4.88
C ASP A 15 4.91 -17.89 6.03
N GLY A 16 4.98 -16.60 5.72
CA GLY A 16 4.63 -15.56 6.68
C GLY A 16 3.11 -15.44 6.83
N PRO A 17 2.57 -14.94 7.95
CA PRO A 17 1.14 -14.80 8.17
C PRO A 17 0.54 -13.73 7.24
N LEU A 18 0.30 -14.07 5.99
CA LEU A 18 -0.32 -13.24 4.96
C LEU A 18 -1.79 -13.56 4.81
N ARG A 19 -2.54 -13.44 5.87
CA ARG A 19 -3.95 -13.06 5.85
C ARG A 19 -4.27 -12.46 7.21
N PRO A 20 -4.09 -11.16 7.43
CA PRO A 20 -4.99 -10.52 8.34
C PRO A 20 -6.36 -10.64 7.66
N GLY A 21 -7.23 -11.50 8.19
CA GLY A 21 -8.65 -11.37 7.93
C GLY A 21 -9.04 -9.90 8.17
N PRO A 22 -10.18 -9.41 7.64
CA PRO A 22 -10.58 -8.05 7.85
C PRO A 22 -10.59 -7.80 9.37
N ILE A 23 -9.56 -7.13 9.86
CA ILE A 23 -9.55 -6.62 11.22
C ILE A 23 -10.76 -5.69 11.25
N PRO A 24 -11.73 -5.88 12.17
CA PRO A 24 -12.80 -4.92 12.35
C PRO A 24 -12.18 -3.65 12.91
N MET A 25 -11.56 -2.87 12.04
CA MET A 25 -11.03 -1.56 12.41
C MET A 25 -12.22 -0.63 12.57
N LYS A 26 -12.39 -0.07 13.78
CA LYS A 26 -13.31 1.03 14.01
C LYS A 26 -13.05 2.07 12.92
N GLN A 27 -14.07 2.36 12.13
CA GLN A 27 -13.96 3.27 10.99
C GLN A 27 -13.52 4.65 11.50
N THR A 28 -12.42 5.17 11.00
CA THR A 28 -11.91 6.50 11.35
C THR A 28 -12.38 7.47 10.28
N PHE A 29 -13.05 8.54 10.70
CA PHE A 29 -13.51 9.60 9.79
C PHE A 29 -12.66 10.84 10.00
N LEU A 30 -12.36 11.54 8.91
CA LEU A 30 -11.76 12.86 8.94
C LEU A 30 -12.84 13.91 9.26
N ASP A 31 -12.44 15.10 9.72
CA ASP A 31 -13.38 16.13 10.15
C ASP A 31 -14.44 16.48 9.10
N PHE A 32 -14.05 16.53 7.83
CA PHE A 32 -14.98 16.80 6.73
C PHE A 32 -15.89 15.62 6.36
N GLU A 33 -15.62 14.42 6.89
CA GLU A 33 -16.44 13.21 6.72
C GLU A 33 -17.45 13.02 7.84
N GLN A 34 -17.46 13.86 8.90
CA GLN A 34 -18.36 13.74 10.05
C GLN A 34 -19.84 13.62 9.65
N PRO A 35 -20.37 14.40 8.67
CA PRO A 35 -21.77 14.26 8.26
C PRO A 35 -22.10 12.88 7.64
N ILE A 36 -21.09 12.20 7.05
CA ILE A 36 -21.24 10.83 6.55
C ILE A 36 -21.25 9.85 7.74
N ALA A 37 -20.35 10.06 8.73
CA ALA A 37 -20.27 9.25 9.94
C ALA A 37 -21.59 9.25 10.72
N GLU A 38 -22.22 10.42 10.89
CA GLU A 38 -23.52 10.56 11.56
C GLU A 38 -24.63 9.76 10.85
N LEU A 39 -24.68 9.79 9.52
CA LEU A 39 -25.64 9.00 8.74
C LEU A 39 -25.38 7.50 8.86
N GLN A 40 -24.11 7.08 8.89
CA GLN A 40 -23.76 5.68 9.07
C GLN A 40 -24.11 5.19 10.48
N GLN A 41 -23.88 6.00 11.49
CA GLN A 41 -24.28 5.68 12.86
C GLN A 41 -25.80 5.48 12.97
N LYS A 42 -26.60 6.39 12.41
CA LYS A 42 -28.08 6.24 12.36
C LYS A 42 -28.53 4.96 11.66
N ILE A 43 -27.86 4.60 10.56
CA ILE A 43 -28.16 3.35 9.85
C ILE A 43 -27.86 2.13 10.74
N GLU A 44 -26.75 2.12 11.47
CA GLU A 44 -26.44 1.03 12.38
C GLU A 44 -27.41 0.97 13.57
N GLU A 45 -27.77 2.10 14.18
CA GLU A 45 -28.77 2.18 15.25
C GLU A 45 -30.11 1.58 14.81
N LEU A 46 -30.60 1.94 13.61
CA LEU A 46 -31.83 1.38 13.06
C LEU A 46 -31.74 -0.14 12.79
N ARG A 47 -30.59 -0.64 12.44
CA ARG A 47 -30.36 -2.07 12.27
C ARG A 47 -30.50 -2.86 13.57
N PHE A 48 -30.05 -2.29 14.70
CA PHE A 48 -30.16 -2.94 15.99
C PHE A 48 -31.59 -2.94 16.57
N VAL A 49 -32.41 -1.95 16.19
CA VAL A 49 -33.79 -1.81 16.67
C VAL A 49 -34.77 -2.69 15.87
N SER A 50 -34.37 -3.23 14.71
CA SER A 50 -35.26 -3.85 13.72
C SER A 50 -35.79 -5.25 14.06
N SER A 51 -35.83 -5.69 15.32
CA SER A 51 -36.41 -7.00 15.66
C SER A 51 -37.95 -7.06 15.65
N ASP A 52 -38.68 -5.93 15.70
CA ASP A 52 -40.14 -5.92 15.88
C ASP A 52 -40.98 -5.11 14.88
N ALA A 53 -40.40 -4.40 13.90
CA ALA A 53 -41.17 -3.56 12.93
C ALA A 53 -40.52 -3.58 11.54
N GLU A 54 -40.58 -4.72 10.83
CA GLU A 54 -39.71 -4.99 9.67
C GLU A 54 -39.96 -4.13 8.41
N VAL A 55 -41.14 -3.65 8.12
CA VAL A 55 -41.47 -3.05 6.80
C VAL A 55 -41.01 -1.58 6.71
N ASN A 56 -41.26 -0.78 7.74
CA ASN A 56 -40.98 0.66 7.70
C ASN A 56 -39.51 1.03 7.90
N ILE A 57 -38.76 0.19 8.60
CA ILE A 57 -37.32 0.39 8.91
C ILE A 57 -36.47 0.11 7.67
N GLY A 58 -36.82 -0.88 6.84
CA GLY A 58 -36.12 -1.21 5.60
C GLY A 58 -36.09 -0.04 4.60
N GLU A 59 -37.24 0.63 4.42
CA GLU A 59 -37.36 1.81 3.55
C GLU A 59 -36.55 3.00 4.07
N GLU A 60 -36.59 3.26 5.36
CA GLU A 60 -35.80 4.35 5.96
C GLU A 60 -34.30 4.09 5.90
N ILE A 61 -33.84 2.86 6.13
CA ILE A 61 -32.44 2.48 5.90
C ILE A 61 -32.02 2.68 4.44
N ALA A 62 -32.88 2.31 3.48
CA ALA A 62 -32.61 2.52 2.05
C ALA A 62 -32.50 4.02 1.71
N ARG A 63 -33.38 4.85 2.26
CA ARG A 63 -33.37 6.30 2.10
C ARG A 63 -32.11 6.93 2.71
N LEU A 64 -31.72 6.54 3.92
CA LEU A 64 -30.50 7.03 4.58
C LEU A 64 -29.23 6.61 3.82
N ARG A 65 -29.19 5.40 3.28
CA ARG A 65 -28.09 4.95 2.42
C ARG A 65 -27.98 5.76 1.14
N ALA A 66 -29.11 6.05 0.48
CA ALA A 66 -29.14 6.89 -0.72
C ALA A 66 -28.63 8.31 -0.39
N ARG A 67 -29.09 8.89 0.73
CA ARG A 67 -28.62 10.19 1.21
C ARG A 67 -27.13 10.18 1.54
N SER A 68 -26.63 9.14 2.22
CA SER A 68 -25.21 8.99 2.54
C SER A 68 -24.36 8.94 1.27
N ARG A 69 -24.78 8.19 0.24
CA ARG A 69 -24.07 8.13 -1.05
C ARG A 69 -24.04 9.49 -1.75
N ALA A 70 -25.17 10.19 -1.81
CA ALA A 70 -25.26 11.51 -2.42
C ALA A 70 -24.37 12.52 -1.71
N LEU A 71 -24.37 12.51 -0.37
CA LEU A 71 -23.53 13.38 0.46
C LEU A 71 -22.04 13.05 0.28
N THR A 72 -21.67 11.77 0.27
CA THR A 72 -20.30 11.33 -0.02
C THR A 72 -19.83 11.87 -1.37
N ASN A 73 -20.61 11.66 -2.42
CA ASN A 73 -20.27 12.16 -3.75
C ASN A 73 -20.10 13.68 -3.77
N SER A 74 -20.98 14.42 -3.10
CA SER A 74 -20.92 15.89 -3.02
C SER A 74 -19.66 16.38 -2.27
N ILE A 75 -19.33 15.77 -1.12
CA ILE A 75 -18.14 16.13 -0.34
C ILE A 75 -16.88 15.84 -1.16
N PHE A 76 -16.75 14.63 -1.69
CA PHE A 76 -15.55 14.21 -2.41
C PHE A 76 -15.35 14.88 -3.79
N ALA A 77 -16.42 15.41 -4.39
CA ALA A 77 -16.31 16.22 -5.61
C ALA A 77 -15.74 17.62 -5.37
N ASN A 78 -15.81 18.13 -4.13
CA ASN A 78 -15.48 19.51 -3.80
C ASN A 78 -14.41 19.63 -2.70
N LEU A 79 -13.48 18.67 -2.61
CA LEU A 79 -12.40 18.72 -1.62
C LEU A 79 -11.45 19.90 -1.86
N THR A 80 -11.11 20.60 -0.79
CA THR A 80 -10.01 21.58 -0.80
C THR A 80 -8.66 20.86 -0.92
N ALA A 81 -7.61 21.57 -1.34
CA ALA A 81 -6.26 21.03 -1.42
C ALA A 81 -5.77 20.46 -0.07
N TRP A 82 -6.16 21.09 1.04
CA TRP A 82 -5.84 20.59 2.38
C TRP A 82 -6.56 19.27 2.70
N GLN A 83 -7.84 19.16 2.39
CA GLN A 83 -8.62 17.92 2.57
C GLN A 83 -8.08 16.78 1.71
N VAL A 84 -7.63 17.06 0.48
CA VAL A 84 -6.93 16.07 -0.36
C VAL A 84 -5.65 15.59 0.30
N ALA A 85 -4.85 16.50 0.89
CA ALA A 85 -3.64 16.14 1.62
C ALA A 85 -3.93 15.31 2.88
N GLN A 86 -5.01 15.63 3.61
CA GLN A 86 -5.46 14.82 4.76
C GLN A 86 -5.93 13.43 4.31
N LEU A 87 -6.71 13.34 3.25
CA LEU A 87 -7.18 12.07 2.68
C LEU A 87 -6.01 11.18 2.20
N ALA A 88 -5.00 11.78 1.58
CA ALA A 88 -3.79 11.07 1.17
C ALA A 88 -3.02 10.45 2.36
N ARG A 89 -3.20 11.00 3.55
CA ARG A 89 -2.57 10.53 4.80
C ARG A 89 -3.53 9.78 5.74
N HIS A 90 -4.69 9.40 5.24
CA HIS A 90 -5.69 8.70 6.05
C HIS A 90 -5.11 7.41 6.67
N PRO A 91 -5.30 7.17 8.00
CA PRO A 91 -4.67 6.05 8.70
C PRO A 91 -5.10 4.67 8.20
N GLN A 92 -6.30 4.58 7.60
CA GLN A 92 -6.83 3.33 7.04
C GLN A 92 -6.53 3.15 5.54
N ARG A 93 -5.75 4.07 4.93
CA ARG A 93 -5.36 3.91 3.54
C ARG A 93 -4.53 2.64 3.35
N PRO A 94 -4.75 1.86 2.27
CA PRO A 94 -3.94 0.70 1.97
C PRO A 94 -2.47 1.08 1.75
N TYR A 95 -1.55 0.23 2.21
CA TYR A 95 -0.11 0.33 1.98
C TYR A 95 0.34 -0.67 0.92
N THR A 96 1.61 -0.64 0.54
CA THR A 96 2.15 -1.50 -0.52
C THR A 96 1.86 -2.99 -0.31
N LEU A 97 2.03 -3.50 0.91
CA LEU A 97 1.74 -4.91 1.20
C LEU A 97 0.25 -5.26 1.13
N ASP A 98 -0.65 -4.30 1.43
CA ASP A 98 -2.09 -4.52 1.27
C ASP A 98 -2.44 -4.68 -0.22
N TYR A 99 -1.84 -3.86 -1.09
CA TYR A 99 -1.98 -4.00 -2.54
C TYR A 99 -1.33 -5.29 -3.05
N ALA A 100 -0.12 -5.63 -2.55
CA ALA A 100 0.57 -6.85 -2.94
C ALA A 100 -0.28 -8.10 -2.73
N VAL A 101 -1.04 -8.15 -1.63
CA VAL A 101 -1.94 -9.28 -1.31
C VAL A 101 -3.26 -9.24 -2.08
N SER A 102 -3.77 -8.01 -2.37
CA SER A 102 -5.13 -7.84 -2.89
C SER A 102 -5.23 -7.93 -4.41
N ILE A 103 -4.21 -7.45 -5.13
CA ILE A 103 -4.25 -7.30 -6.60
C ILE A 103 -3.13 -8.03 -7.33
N PHE A 104 -2.14 -8.55 -6.63
CA PHE A 104 -1.05 -9.31 -7.24
C PHE A 104 -1.10 -10.77 -6.78
N ASP A 105 -0.71 -11.65 -7.69
CA ASP A 105 -0.48 -13.06 -7.41
C ASP A 105 1.03 -13.31 -7.25
N GLU A 106 1.39 -14.35 -6.51
CA GLU A 106 2.77 -14.87 -6.40
C GLU A 106 3.80 -13.79 -6.01
N PHE A 107 3.43 -12.84 -5.13
CA PHE A 107 4.39 -11.84 -4.68
C PHE A 107 5.55 -12.48 -3.91
N GLN A 108 6.77 -12.27 -4.39
CA GLN A 108 8.00 -12.71 -3.74
C GLN A 108 8.89 -11.51 -3.46
N GLU A 109 9.01 -11.14 -2.19
CA GLU A 109 9.84 -10.02 -1.76
C GLU A 109 11.34 -10.31 -1.93
N LEU A 110 12.08 -9.30 -2.39
CA LEU A 110 13.53 -9.34 -2.56
C LEU A 110 14.19 -8.32 -1.64
N HIS A 111 15.04 -8.79 -0.76
CA HIS A 111 15.66 -8.02 0.32
C HIS A 111 17.08 -7.53 -0.01
N GLY A 112 17.48 -6.44 0.65
CA GLY A 112 18.85 -5.91 0.71
C GLY A 112 19.30 -5.17 -0.55
N ASP A 113 20.25 -4.24 -0.33
CA ASP A 113 20.83 -3.39 -1.38
C ASP A 113 22.10 -4.00 -2.02
N ARG A 114 22.63 -5.08 -1.49
CA ARG A 114 23.91 -5.74 -1.88
C ARG A 114 25.16 -4.88 -1.60
N MET A 115 25.02 -3.84 -0.76
CA MET A 115 26.14 -2.96 -0.40
C MET A 115 26.29 -2.82 1.13
N TYR A 116 25.19 -2.65 1.86
CA TYR A 116 25.21 -2.37 3.28
C TYR A 116 24.17 -3.19 4.06
N ALA A 117 22.87 -2.98 3.79
CA ALA A 117 21.81 -3.61 4.56
C ALA A 117 20.49 -3.72 3.76
N ASP A 118 19.47 -4.24 4.42
CA ASP A 118 18.08 -4.10 3.99
C ASP A 118 17.42 -2.88 4.64
N ASP A 119 16.46 -2.29 3.95
CA ASP A 119 15.58 -1.25 4.48
C ASP A 119 14.12 -1.66 4.30
N LEU A 120 13.44 -1.80 5.42
CA LEU A 120 12.05 -2.25 5.46
C LEU A 120 11.04 -1.15 5.11
N ALA A 121 11.48 0.10 4.95
CA ALA A 121 10.65 1.19 4.43
C ALA A 121 10.37 1.06 2.92
N ILE A 122 11.22 0.32 2.20
CA ILE A 122 10.99 -0.08 0.81
C ILE A 122 10.72 -1.58 0.76
N VAL A 123 9.61 -1.93 0.17
CA VAL A 123 9.21 -3.31 -0.16
C VAL A 123 9.25 -3.45 -1.68
N GLY A 124 9.80 -4.53 -2.18
CA GLY A 124 9.78 -4.78 -3.60
C GLY A 124 10.18 -6.20 -3.96
N GLY A 125 9.73 -6.65 -5.11
CA GLY A 125 9.97 -8.01 -5.55
C GLY A 125 9.19 -8.39 -6.80
N PHE A 126 9.27 -9.66 -7.15
CA PHE A 126 8.52 -10.23 -8.25
C PHE A 126 7.06 -10.44 -7.89
N ALA A 127 6.16 -10.17 -8.81
CA ALA A 127 4.74 -10.43 -8.67
C ALA A 127 4.12 -10.79 -10.03
N ARG A 128 2.85 -11.22 -10.00
CA ARG A 128 2.02 -11.34 -11.21
C ARG A 128 0.84 -10.40 -11.10
N LEU A 129 0.57 -9.69 -12.18
CA LEU A 129 -0.65 -8.89 -12.34
C LEU A 129 -1.41 -9.40 -13.56
N ALA A 130 -2.60 -9.95 -13.35
CA ALA A 130 -3.41 -10.58 -14.40
C ALA A 130 -2.59 -11.60 -15.23
N GLY A 131 -1.82 -12.46 -14.57
CA GLY A 131 -0.98 -13.49 -15.17
C GLY A 131 0.35 -12.99 -15.76
N ARG A 132 0.59 -11.69 -15.84
CA ARG A 132 1.82 -11.09 -16.38
C ARG A 132 2.87 -10.90 -15.27
N PRO A 133 4.12 -11.33 -15.45
CA PRO A 133 5.18 -11.05 -14.50
C PRO A 133 5.49 -9.54 -14.48
N VAL A 134 5.61 -9.00 -13.28
CA VAL A 134 5.91 -7.59 -13.02
C VAL A 134 6.91 -7.46 -11.88
N MET A 135 7.61 -6.33 -11.81
CA MET A 135 8.36 -5.90 -10.64
C MET A 135 7.52 -4.89 -9.86
N LEU A 136 7.22 -5.18 -8.60
CA LEU A 136 6.55 -4.27 -7.69
C LEU A 136 7.59 -3.64 -6.77
N ILE A 137 7.56 -2.31 -6.60
CA ILE A 137 8.37 -1.57 -5.63
C ILE A 137 7.48 -0.54 -4.96
N GLY A 138 7.50 -0.45 -3.63
CA GLY A 138 6.68 0.54 -2.96
C GLY A 138 7.16 0.87 -1.54
N HIS A 139 6.69 1.99 -1.04
CA HIS A 139 6.91 2.38 0.35
C HIS A 139 5.96 1.61 1.27
N GLN A 140 6.46 1.21 2.41
CA GLN A 140 5.68 0.54 3.45
C GLN A 140 5.81 1.29 4.76
N LYS A 141 4.68 1.74 5.27
CA LYS A 141 4.53 2.28 6.63
C LYS A 141 4.09 1.16 7.58
N GLY A 142 4.23 1.38 8.87
CA GLY A 142 3.66 0.49 9.88
C GLY A 142 2.26 0.92 10.30
N ARG A 143 1.42 -0.03 10.70
CA ARG A 143 0.09 0.27 11.24
C ARG A 143 0.12 0.53 12.75
N ASP A 144 0.91 -0.23 13.48
CA ASP A 144 1.17 -0.01 14.90
C ASP A 144 2.51 0.70 15.15
N THR A 145 2.76 1.12 16.38
CA THR A 145 3.98 1.85 16.76
C THR A 145 5.25 1.02 16.53
N LYS A 146 5.23 -0.28 16.83
CA LYS A 146 6.38 -1.17 16.67
C LYS A 146 6.76 -1.32 15.20
N GLU A 147 5.77 -1.54 14.34
CA GLU A 147 5.98 -1.66 12.91
C GLU A 147 6.41 -0.32 12.29
N ARG A 148 5.82 0.80 12.72
CA ARG A 148 6.23 2.16 12.27
C ARG A 148 7.70 2.42 12.57
N VAL A 149 8.16 2.14 13.77
CA VAL A 149 9.58 2.28 14.14
C VAL A 149 10.45 1.37 13.29
N ARG A 150 10.08 0.10 13.12
CA ARG A 150 10.81 -0.87 12.31
C ARG A 150 10.97 -0.43 10.85
N ARG A 151 9.98 0.28 10.30
CA ARG A 151 9.95 0.76 8.90
C ARG A 151 10.32 2.24 8.77
N ASN A 152 10.94 2.84 9.79
CA ASN A 152 11.27 4.27 9.84
C ASN A 152 10.10 5.18 9.44
N TYR A 153 8.86 4.84 9.81
CA TYR A 153 7.65 5.58 9.45
C TYR A 153 7.42 5.70 7.92
N GLY A 154 7.99 4.80 7.13
CA GLY A 154 7.96 4.86 5.66
C GLY A 154 8.97 5.85 5.07
N MET A 155 9.98 6.26 5.85
CA MET A 155 11.09 7.10 5.41
C MET A 155 12.30 6.23 5.02
N PRO A 156 12.62 6.07 3.73
CA PRO A 156 13.72 5.20 3.33
C PRO A 156 15.08 5.78 3.69
N LYS A 157 15.98 4.86 4.07
CA LYS A 157 17.41 5.09 4.20
C LYS A 157 18.11 4.91 2.85
N PRO A 158 19.41 5.26 2.71
CA PRO A 158 20.16 5.08 1.45
C PRO A 158 20.08 3.65 0.89
N GLU A 159 20.13 2.65 1.77
CA GLU A 159 20.01 1.23 1.39
C GLU A 159 18.63 0.88 0.80
N GLY A 160 17.57 1.55 1.20
CA GLY A 160 16.24 1.40 0.60
C GLY A 160 16.20 1.91 -0.85
N TYR A 161 16.78 3.07 -1.11
CA TYR A 161 16.90 3.62 -2.47
C TYR A 161 17.80 2.74 -3.35
N ARG A 162 18.92 2.23 -2.82
CA ARG A 162 19.78 1.30 -3.57
C ARG A 162 19.11 -0.05 -3.82
N LYS A 163 18.31 -0.56 -2.87
CA LYS A 163 17.46 -1.73 -3.10
C LYS A 163 16.47 -1.48 -4.24
N ALA A 164 15.78 -0.34 -4.24
CA ALA A 164 14.87 0.03 -5.31
C ALA A 164 15.59 0.09 -6.66
N LEU A 165 16.76 0.73 -6.73
CA LEU A 165 17.59 0.77 -7.94
C LEU A 165 17.91 -0.62 -8.47
N ARG A 166 18.38 -1.50 -7.59
CA ARG A 166 18.70 -2.89 -7.95
C ARG A 166 17.49 -3.62 -8.54
N LEU A 167 16.31 -3.41 -7.97
CA LEU A 167 15.07 -4.03 -8.46
C LEU A 167 14.64 -3.43 -9.81
N MET A 168 14.80 -2.13 -10.01
CA MET A 168 14.53 -1.48 -11.30
C MET A 168 15.43 -2.03 -12.40
N GLN A 169 16.73 -2.15 -12.16
CA GLN A 169 17.69 -2.75 -13.09
C GLN A 169 17.38 -4.23 -13.36
N LEU A 170 16.89 -4.95 -12.36
CA LEU A 170 16.46 -6.33 -12.53
C LEU A 170 15.21 -6.42 -13.41
N ALA A 171 14.24 -5.50 -13.23
CA ALA A 171 13.05 -5.41 -14.07
C ALA A 171 13.42 -5.16 -15.53
N GLU A 172 14.32 -4.21 -15.79
CA GLU A 172 14.81 -3.92 -17.14
C GLU A 172 15.49 -5.12 -17.77
N ARG A 173 16.42 -5.76 -17.03
CA ARG A 173 17.14 -6.95 -17.50
C ARG A 173 16.21 -8.08 -17.96
N PHE A 174 15.11 -8.28 -17.26
CA PHE A 174 14.11 -9.31 -17.58
C PHE A 174 12.94 -8.77 -18.40
N ARG A 175 12.97 -7.51 -18.81
CA ARG A 175 11.90 -6.84 -19.58
C ARG A 175 10.52 -6.99 -18.91
N MET A 176 10.51 -6.82 -17.61
CA MET A 176 9.28 -6.86 -16.81
C MET A 176 8.77 -5.44 -16.60
N PRO A 177 7.45 -5.19 -16.75
CA PRO A 177 6.86 -3.91 -16.35
C PRO A 177 7.18 -3.61 -14.90
N LEU A 178 7.51 -2.36 -14.62
CA LEU A 178 7.78 -1.84 -13.28
C LEU A 178 6.57 -1.09 -12.76
N ILE A 179 6.08 -1.48 -11.58
CA ILE A 179 5.00 -0.82 -10.86
C ILE A 179 5.57 -0.21 -9.59
N THR A 180 5.40 1.10 -9.42
CA THR A 180 5.86 1.81 -8.22
C THR A 180 4.69 2.36 -7.43
N LEU A 181 4.67 2.13 -6.10
CA LEU A 181 3.69 2.66 -5.16
C LEU A 181 4.39 3.65 -4.22
N ILE A 182 4.19 4.94 -4.45
CA ILE A 182 4.86 6.00 -3.71
C ILE A 182 3.97 6.47 -2.56
N ASP A 183 4.41 6.19 -1.33
CA ASP A 183 3.71 6.61 -0.11
C ASP A 183 4.72 6.84 1.03
N THR A 184 5.36 7.99 1.04
CA THR A 184 6.37 8.37 2.02
C THR A 184 6.20 9.81 2.48
N PRO A 185 6.49 10.14 3.76
CA PRO A 185 6.60 11.52 4.21
C PRO A 185 7.92 12.20 3.76
N GLY A 186 8.93 11.43 3.33
CA GLY A 186 10.24 11.90 2.90
C GLY A 186 11.35 10.88 3.10
N ALA A 187 12.58 11.28 2.85
CA ALA A 187 13.75 10.48 3.13
C ALA A 187 14.08 10.49 4.63
N TYR A 188 14.74 9.44 5.14
CA TYR A 188 15.14 9.37 6.55
C TYR A 188 16.20 10.45 6.88
N PRO A 189 15.96 11.34 7.86
CA PRO A 189 16.82 12.50 8.12
C PRO A 189 17.94 12.25 9.14
N GLY A 190 18.26 11.00 9.46
CA GLY A 190 19.27 10.66 10.47
C GLY A 190 20.69 10.79 9.96
N VAL A 191 21.66 10.96 10.89
CA VAL A 191 23.10 11.08 10.59
C VAL A 191 23.62 9.93 9.72
N GLY A 192 23.21 8.70 10.01
CA GLY A 192 23.57 7.55 9.18
C GLY A 192 23.09 7.61 7.73
N SER A 193 22.12 8.45 7.40
CA SER A 193 21.72 8.70 6.02
C SER A 193 22.72 9.58 5.28
N GLU A 194 23.22 10.62 5.94
CA GLU A 194 24.27 11.48 5.41
C GLU A 194 25.58 10.68 5.21
N GLU A 195 25.99 9.92 6.23
CA GLU A 195 27.19 9.08 6.16
C GLU A 195 27.15 8.07 5.01
N ARG A 196 25.98 7.57 4.64
CA ARG A 196 25.81 6.58 3.58
C ARG A 196 25.25 7.15 2.28
N ASN A 197 25.39 8.48 2.10
CA ASN A 197 25.09 9.20 0.87
C ASN A 197 23.61 9.12 0.42
N GLN A 198 22.71 9.63 1.28
CA GLN A 198 21.27 9.69 1.01
C GLN A 198 20.94 10.42 -0.30
N SER A 199 21.51 11.63 -0.48
CA SER A 199 21.25 12.45 -1.66
C SER A 199 21.74 11.77 -2.94
N GLY A 200 22.93 11.16 -2.90
CA GLY A 200 23.46 10.42 -4.04
C GLY A 200 22.64 9.18 -4.41
N ALA A 201 22.12 8.46 -3.40
CA ALA A 201 21.24 7.31 -3.65
C ALA A 201 19.92 7.73 -4.31
N ILE A 202 19.32 8.86 -3.89
CA ILE A 202 18.12 9.42 -4.50
C ILE A 202 18.41 9.90 -5.93
N ALA A 203 19.46 10.72 -6.11
CA ALA A 203 19.83 11.26 -7.41
C ALA A 203 20.13 10.16 -8.43
N ARG A 204 20.79 9.07 -8.00
CA ARG A 204 21.06 7.93 -8.85
C ARG A 204 19.78 7.25 -9.32
N ASN A 205 18.78 7.08 -8.45
CA ASN A 205 17.49 6.54 -8.84
C ASN A 205 16.80 7.40 -9.90
N LEU A 206 16.79 8.73 -9.75
CA LEU A 206 16.20 9.64 -10.73
C LEU A 206 16.90 9.51 -12.09
N PHE A 207 18.22 9.48 -12.09
CA PHE A 207 19.01 9.32 -13.31
C PHE A 207 18.72 8.00 -14.02
N GLU A 208 18.75 6.88 -13.31
CA GLU A 208 18.50 5.56 -13.87
C GLU A 208 17.05 5.41 -14.35
N MET A 209 16.07 5.89 -13.58
CA MET A 209 14.65 5.83 -13.99
C MET A 209 14.39 6.57 -15.30
N SER A 210 15.13 7.64 -15.60
CA SER A 210 14.95 8.39 -16.85
C SER A 210 15.36 7.61 -18.11
N SER A 211 16.14 6.55 -17.95
CA SER A 211 16.66 5.72 -19.04
C SER A 211 16.11 4.30 -19.09
N LEU A 212 15.31 3.90 -18.10
CA LEU A 212 14.69 2.56 -18.09
C LEU A 212 13.79 2.31 -19.31
N ARG A 213 13.87 1.10 -19.84
CA ARG A 213 13.14 0.66 -21.05
C ARG A 213 12.12 -0.44 -20.74
N VAL A 214 11.35 -0.27 -19.66
CA VAL A 214 10.31 -1.19 -19.16
C VAL A 214 9.03 -0.45 -18.81
#